data_af2de885033bfab96fac4e2320c23857
#
_entry.id   af2de885033bfab96fac4e2320c23857
#
_cell.length_a   1.000
_cell.length_b   1.000
_cell.length_c   1.000
_cell.angle_alpha   90.00
_cell.angle_beta   90.00
_cell.angle_gamma   90.00
#
_symmetry.space_group_name_H-M   'P 1'
#
loop_
_entity.id
_entity.type
_entity.pdbx_description
1 polymer ?
#
loop_
_entity_poly.entity_id
_entity_poly.type
_entity_poly.pdbx_seq_one_letter_code
_entity_poly.pdbx_strand_id
1 'polypeptide(L)'
;SVRNSGNIIALAPYVQRAAEEGLIAFACSAFRHPIIPPTGGLTGKFGTNPIAYAAPAGKHAPYVLDMATSSIAAAKVWEAATNGEMIPTGLVEGPDGSPLTDAKDYKLGSSTILPMAGARGYGLVLMADIFANVLSGSEWGHFIWLINPEEFQPIDDFKKTMDAELDRIKASKPKPGVEEIFYPGERSQRRMNKLRNEGILPLGDTAWKATQIVSQSLNVAMPPIID
;
A
#
# COMPACT_ATOMS: atom_id res chain seq x y z
N SER A 1 9.50 -15.54 5.95
CA SER A 1 10.36 -14.36 5.84
C SER A 1 11.22 -14.46 4.59
N VAL A 2 11.37 -13.36 3.87
CA VAL A 2 12.20 -13.23 2.65
C VAL A 2 13.29 -12.20 2.95
N ARG A 3 14.52 -12.51 2.60
CA ARG A 3 15.69 -11.62 2.82
C ARG A 3 16.40 -11.32 1.50
N ASN A 4 17.16 -10.23 1.48
CA ASN A 4 17.95 -9.80 0.32
C ASN A 4 17.08 -9.71 -0.95
N SER A 5 15.89 -9.15 -0.80
CA SER A 5 14.91 -9.01 -1.85
C SER A 5 15.00 -7.62 -2.51
N GLY A 6 14.03 -7.28 -3.31
CA GLY A 6 13.87 -5.99 -3.97
C GLY A 6 12.50 -5.39 -3.72
N ASN A 7 12.13 -4.41 -4.53
CA ASN A 7 10.83 -3.77 -4.42
C ASN A 7 9.71 -4.75 -4.82
N ILE A 8 8.75 -4.94 -3.91
CA ILE A 8 7.58 -5.80 -4.11
C ILE A 8 6.39 -5.03 -4.75
N ILE A 9 6.49 -3.72 -4.88
CA ILE A 9 5.50 -2.80 -5.45
C ILE A 9 4.24 -2.68 -4.58
N ALA A 10 3.45 -3.75 -4.46
CA ALA A 10 2.22 -3.81 -3.68
C ALA A 10 2.14 -5.15 -2.94
N LEU A 11 1.62 -5.12 -1.72
CA LEU A 11 1.42 -6.33 -0.90
C LEU A 11 0.02 -6.95 -1.08
N ALA A 12 -0.95 -6.13 -1.55
CA ALA A 12 -2.33 -6.57 -1.76
C ALA A 12 -2.46 -7.88 -2.56
N PRO A 13 -1.76 -8.10 -3.70
CA PRO A 13 -1.91 -9.33 -4.47
C PRO A 13 -1.58 -10.60 -3.68
N TYR A 14 -0.60 -10.53 -2.78
CA TYR A 14 -0.18 -11.68 -1.98
C TYR A 14 -1.18 -12.02 -0.88
N VAL A 15 -1.63 -11.02 -0.12
CA VAL A 15 -2.62 -11.25 0.95
C VAL A 15 -4.01 -11.54 0.39
N GLN A 16 -4.38 -10.92 -0.73
CA GLN A 16 -5.64 -11.19 -1.42
C GLN A 16 -5.69 -12.63 -1.92
N ARG A 17 -4.62 -13.12 -2.55
CA ARG A 17 -4.55 -14.51 -3.00
C ARG A 17 -4.76 -15.50 -1.86
N ALA A 18 -4.14 -15.26 -0.71
CA ALA A 18 -4.35 -16.08 0.48
C ALA A 18 -5.82 -16.05 0.95
N ALA A 19 -6.46 -14.87 0.96
CA ALA A 19 -7.86 -14.74 1.34
C ALA A 19 -8.81 -15.43 0.35
N GLU A 20 -8.51 -15.43 -0.94
CA GLU A 20 -9.24 -16.19 -1.97
C GLU A 20 -9.17 -17.70 -1.73
N GLU A 21 -8.07 -18.20 -1.14
CA GLU A 21 -7.90 -19.59 -0.70
C GLU A 21 -8.47 -19.87 0.70
N GLY A 22 -9.16 -18.91 1.33
CA GLY A 22 -9.81 -19.07 2.62
C GLY A 22 -8.93 -18.79 3.84
N LEU A 23 -7.75 -18.21 3.66
CA LEU A 23 -6.81 -17.90 4.73
C LEU A 23 -6.87 -16.41 5.11
N ILE A 24 -6.68 -16.11 6.39
CA ILE A 24 -6.33 -14.75 6.81
C ILE A 24 -4.84 -14.56 6.56
N ALA A 25 -4.48 -13.41 5.98
CA ALA A 25 -3.09 -13.10 5.67
C ALA A 25 -2.68 -11.73 6.19
N PHE A 26 -1.45 -11.64 6.68
CA PHE A 26 -0.74 -10.41 6.94
C PHE A 26 0.58 -10.43 6.17
N ALA A 27 0.95 -9.29 5.59
CA ALA A 27 2.24 -9.10 4.97
C ALA A 27 2.81 -7.74 5.34
N CYS A 28 4.12 -7.65 5.45
CA CYS A 28 4.82 -6.37 5.51
C CYS A 28 6.12 -6.43 4.71
N SER A 29 6.57 -5.26 4.30
CA SER A 29 7.84 -5.06 3.64
C SER A 29 8.58 -3.92 4.33
N ALA A 30 9.87 -4.03 4.44
CA ALA A 30 10.69 -2.96 4.95
C ALA A 30 12.00 -2.85 4.16
N PHE A 31 12.48 -1.63 4.03
CA PHE A 31 13.81 -1.35 3.49
C PHE A 31 14.39 -0.14 4.22
N ARG A 32 15.69 -0.20 4.48
CA ARG A 32 16.40 0.86 5.18
C ARG A 32 16.76 1.97 4.21
N HIS A 33 15.83 2.89 4.04
CA HIS A 33 15.99 4.06 3.19
C HIS A 33 15.67 5.33 3.97
N PRO A 34 16.35 6.44 3.76
CA PRO A 34 16.20 7.62 4.59
C PRO A 34 14.93 8.43 4.26
N ILE A 35 13.75 7.80 4.42
CA ILE A 35 12.45 8.43 4.12
C ILE A 35 11.72 8.82 5.39
N ILE A 36 11.43 7.87 6.29
CA ILE A 36 10.65 8.14 7.51
C ILE A 36 11.61 8.32 8.70
N PRO A 37 11.49 9.43 9.45
CA PRO A 37 12.24 9.65 10.66
C PRO A 37 11.59 8.91 11.85
N PRO A 38 12.34 8.57 12.90
CA PRO A 38 11.75 8.27 14.19
C PRO A 38 11.02 9.49 14.73
N THR A 39 10.02 9.29 15.59
CA THR A 39 9.29 10.39 16.22
C THR A 39 10.24 11.37 16.94
N GLY A 40 10.20 12.63 16.56
CA GLY A 40 11.09 13.68 17.07
C GLY A 40 12.48 13.72 16.41
N GLY A 41 12.75 12.87 15.43
CA GLY A 41 14.00 12.88 14.66
C GLY A 41 13.87 13.67 13.36
N LEU A 42 14.97 14.26 12.91
CA LEU A 42 15.06 14.98 11.62
C LEU A 42 15.59 14.11 10.48
N THR A 43 16.14 12.94 10.81
CA THR A 43 16.80 12.09 9.81
C THR A 43 15.96 10.85 9.55
N GLY A 44 15.64 10.62 8.29
CA GLY A 44 15.01 9.38 7.85
C GLY A 44 15.87 8.15 8.17
N LYS A 45 15.25 7.12 8.68
CA LYS A 45 15.88 5.84 9.04
C LYS A 45 15.20 4.64 8.40
N PHE A 46 13.96 4.82 7.96
CA PHE A 46 13.10 3.76 7.45
C PHE A 46 12.57 4.14 6.06
N GLY A 47 12.26 3.13 5.26
CA GLY A 47 11.42 3.27 4.10
C GLY A 47 9.95 3.55 4.48
N THR A 48 9.05 3.46 3.52
CA THR A 48 7.61 3.63 3.75
C THR A 48 6.96 2.41 4.43
N ASN A 49 7.71 1.34 4.59
CA ASN A 49 7.43 0.12 5.33
C ASN A 49 5.94 -0.28 5.30
N PRO A 50 5.41 -0.67 4.12
CA PRO A 50 4.00 -0.98 3.96
C PRO A 50 3.59 -2.21 4.74
N ILE A 51 2.32 -2.21 5.14
CA ILE A 51 1.63 -3.35 5.74
C ILE A 51 0.40 -3.69 4.92
N ALA A 52 0.10 -4.96 4.80
CA ALA A 52 -1.13 -5.45 4.19
C ALA A 52 -1.77 -6.54 5.04
N TYR A 53 -3.09 -6.61 4.97
CA TYR A 53 -3.88 -7.61 5.66
C TYR A 53 -5.07 -7.98 4.81
N ALA A 54 -5.43 -9.27 4.75
CA ALA A 54 -6.64 -9.71 4.10
C ALA A 54 -7.35 -10.79 4.90
N ALA A 55 -8.67 -10.83 4.78
CA ALA A 55 -9.51 -11.86 5.37
C ALA A 55 -10.56 -12.32 4.35
N PRO A 56 -10.85 -13.63 4.29
CA PRO A 56 -11.84 -14.19 3.38
C PRO A 56 -13.25 -13.73 3.77
N ALA A 57 -14.13 -13.59 2.78
CA ALA A 57 -15.55 -13.35 2.92
C ALA A 57 -16.34 -14.36 2.06
N GLY A 58 -17.67 -14.44 2.24
CA GLY A 58 -18.54 -15.35 1.48
C GLY A 58 -19.11 -14.70 0.24
N LYS A 59 -20.15 -13.88 0.40
CA LYS A 59 -20.83 -13.16 -0.69
C LYS A 59 -20.10 -11.88 -1.13
N HIS A 60 -19.34 -11.30 -0.23
CA HIS A 60 -18.53 -10.11 -0.51
C HIS A 60 -17.15 -10.49 -1.05
N ALA A 61 -16.49 -9.54 -1.72
CA ALA A 61 -15.07 -9.65 -2.01
C ALA A 61 -14.29 -9.68 -0.68
N PRO A 62 -13.12 -10.34 -0.62
CA PRO A 62 -12.28 -10.33 0.57
C PRO A 62 -12.01 -8.91 1.07
N TYR A 63 -11.96 -8.75 2.39
CA TYR A 63 -11.37 -7.55 2.97
C TYR A 63 -9.88 -7.51 2.62
N VAL A 64 -9.39 -6.40 2.08
CA VAL A 64 -7.97 -6.22 1.73
C VAL A 64 -7.53 -4.83 2.13
N LEU A 65 -6.63 -4.75 3.09
CA LEU A 65 -5.89 -3.54 3.43
C LEU A 65 -4.49 -3.64 2.81
N ASP A 66 -4.03 -2.59 2.15
CA ASP A 66 -2.63 -2.42 1.71
C ASP A 66 -2.30 -0.94 1.79
N MET A 67 -1.35 -0.59 2.62
CA MET A 67 -1.03 0.81 2.88
C MET A 67 0.42 0.99 3.30
N ALA A 68 1.01 2.11 2.88
CA ALA A 68 2.24 2.61 3.49
C ALA A 68 1.98 3.03 4.94
N THR A 69 3.00 2.97 5.79
CA THR A 69 2.94 3.49 7.17
C THR A 69 3.38 4.96 7.25
N SER A 70 3.70 5.57 6.11
CA SER A 70 3.93 7.01 5.96
C SER A 70 2.62 7.79 5.80
N SER A 71 2.66 9.09 6.11
CA SER A 71 1.53 10.03 5.96
C SER A 71 1.07 10.21 4.51
N ILE A 72 2.01 10.06 3.58
CA ILE A 72 1.80 10.07 2.13
C ILE A 72 2.75 9.07 1.48
N ALA A 73 2.33 8.44 0.40
CA ALA A 73 3.21 7.55 -0.36
C ALA A 73 4.34 8.35 -1.02
N ALA A 74 5.57 7.86 -0.97
CA ALA A 74 6.73 8.54 -1.57
C ALA A 74 6.53 8.80 -3.07
N ALA A 75 5.93 7.86 -3.79
CA ALA A 75 5.61 8.03 -5.21
C ALA A 75 4.71 9.25 -5.47
N LYS A 76 3.77 9.57 -4.58
CA LYS A 76 2.92 10.76 -4.72
C LYS A 76 3.67 12.07 -4.50
N VAL A 77 4.70 12.06 -3.64
CA VAL A 77 5.58 13.22 -3.46
C VAL A 77 6.37 13.48 -4.75
N TRP A 78 6.90 12.42 -5.37
CA TRP A 78 7.64 12.54 -6.63
C TRP A 78 6.73 12.93 -7.81
N GLU A 79 5.53 12.40 -7.87
CA GLU A 79 4.52 12.78 -8.87
C GLU A 79 4.16 14.27 -8.73
N ALA A 80 3.86 14.73 -7.51
CA ALA A 80 3.58 16.14 -7.22
C ALA A 80 4.77 17.03 -7.61
N ALA A 81 6.01 16.62 -7.31
CA ALA A 81 7.20 17.36 -7.73
C ALA A 81 7.32 17.47 -9.25
N THR A 82 7.01 16.39 -9.98
CA THR A 82 7.05 16.37 -11.45
C THR A 82 5.95 17.27 -12.06
N ASN A 83 4.76 17.26 -11.46
CA ASN A 83 3.62 18.03 -11.93
C ASN A 83 3.63 19.48 -11.43
N GLY A 84 4.51 19.85 -10.50
CA GLY A 84 4.52 21.17 -9.88
C GLY A 84 3.36 21.39 -8.91
N GLU A 85 2.91 20.33 -8.24
CA GLU A 85 1.80 20.36 -7.30
C GLU A 85 2.29 20.58 -5.87
N MET A 86 1.40 21.15 -5.03
CA MET A 86 1.66 21.36 -3.62
C MET A 86 1.31 20.12 -2.79
N ILE A 87 2.09 19.88 -1.74
CA ILE A 87 1.85 18.83 -0.74
C ILE A 87 1.10 19.47 0.45
N PRO A 88 0.04 18.84 0.97
CA PRO A 88 -0.60 19.32 2.20
C PRO A 88 0.39 19.43 3.36
N THR A 89 0.25 20.48 4.16
CA THR A 89 1.07 20.69 5.37
C THR A 89 0.96 19.50 6.35
N GLY A 90 2.07 19.16 7.00
CA GLY A 90 2.12 18.11 8.02
C GLY A 90 2.31 16.70 7.49
N LEU A 91 2.66 16.53 6.21
CA LEU A 91 2.97 15.23 5.60
C LEU A 91 4.46 15.04 5.36
N VAL A 92 5.18 16.14 5.07
CA VAL A 92 6.60 16.15 4.70
C VAL A 92 7.30 17.27 5.44
N GLU A 93 8.55 17.05 5.82
CA GLU A 93 9.42 18.04 6.47
C GLU A 93 10.73 18.21 5.71
N GLY A 94 11.22 19.44 5.73
CA GLY A 94 12.54 19.80 5.26
C GLY A 94 13.66 19.36 6.20
N PRO A 95 14.93 19.62 5.84
CA PRO A 95 16.09 19.21 6.65
C PRO A 95 16.14 19.82 8.05
N ASP A 96 15.49 20.94 8.26
CA ASP A 96 15.39 21.67 9.53
C ASP A 96 14.13 21.32 10.35
N GLY A 97 13.31 20.39 9.85
CA GLY A 97 12.03 20.01 10.47
C GLY A 97 10.88 20.96 10.17
N SER A 98 11.08 21.97 9.32
CA SER A 98 10.00 22.84 8.88
C SER A 98 9.05 22.10 7.92
N PRO A 99 7.74 22.40 7.95
CA PRO A 99 6.79 21.83 6.99
C PRO A 99 7.19 22.14 5.54
N LEU A 100 7.27 21.12 4.70
CA LEU A 100 7.57 21.25 3.28
C LEU A 100 6.27 21.06 2.50
N THR A 101 5.86 22.08 1.75
CA THR A 101 4.62 22.09 0.97
C THR A 101 4.84 22.17 -0.54
N ASP A 102 5.96 22.72 -1.02
CA ASP A 102 6.33 22.61 -2.43
C ASP A 102 7.06 21.27 -2.66
N ALA A 103 6.45 20.39 -3.43
CA ALA A 103 7.02 19.08 -3.70
C ALA A 103 8.38 19.11 -4.40
N LYS A 104 8.68 20.20 -5.14
CA LYS A 104 9.98 20.37 -5.84
C LYS A 104 11.14 20.54 -4.87
N ASP A 105 10.88 20.98 -3.65
CA ASP A 105 11.89 21.16 -2.62
C ASP A 105 12.24 19.85 -1.88
N TYR A 106 11.47 18.78 -2.13
CA TYR A 106 11.75 17.48 -1.54
C TYR A 106 13.07 16.90 -2.06
N LYS A 107 13.97 16.59 -1.14
CA LYS A 107 15.26 15.97 -1.45
C LYS A 107 15.44 14.70 -0.65
N LEU A 108 15.50 13.58 -1.34
CA LEU A 108 15.75 12.27 -0.72
C LEU A 108 17.05 12.30 0.09
N GLY A 109 16.99 11.79 1.32
CA GLY A 109 18.12 11.75 2.24
C GLY A 109 18.27 12.99 3.14
N SER A 110 17.63 14.11 2.81
CA SER A 110 17.60 15.31 3.66
C SER A 110 16.20 15.76 4.06
N SER A 111 15.20 15.61 3.19
CA SER A 111 13.79 15.78 3.55
C SER A 111 13.21 14.47 4.05
N THR A 112 12.18 14.52 4.88
CA THR A 112 11.54 13.35 5.47
C THR A 112 10.03 13.34 5.22
N ILE A 113 9.47 12.15 5.01
CA ILE A 113 8.02 11.93 4.99
C ILE A 113 7.62 11.47 6.39
N LEU A 114 6.67 12.17 7.00
CA LEU A 114 6.26 11.84 8.35
C LEU A 114 5.55 10.48 8.44
N PRO A 115 5.65 9.77 9.57
CA PRO A 115 4.84 8.58 9.79
C PRO A 115 3.35 8.98 9.88
N MET A 116 2.47 8.15 9.37
CA MET A 116 1.03 8.35 9.50
C MET A 116 0.62 8.48 10.97
N ALA A 117 -0.29 9.39 11.30
CA ALA A 117 -0.77 9.58 12.67
C ALA A 117 0.34 9.74 13.74
N GLY A 118 1.52 10.29 13.37
CA GLY A 118 2.62 10.59 14.28
C GLY A 118 3.24 9.34 14.95
N ALA A 119 3.39 9.38 16.27
CA ALA A 119 4.03 8.31 17.04
C ALA A 119 3.37 6.93 16.88
N ARG A 120 2.05 6.88 16.63
CA ARG A 120 1.34 5.61 16.40
C ARG A 120 1.77 4.95 15.09
N GLY A 121 1.87 5.74 14.02
CA GLY A 121 2.39 5.25 12.74
C GLY A 121 3.86 4.89 12.81
N TYR A 122 4.68 5.66 13.56
CA TYR A 122 6.06 5.27 13.81
C TYR A 122 6.16 3.87 14.46
N GLY A 123 5.27 3.55 15.40
CA GLY A 123 5.19 2.20 15.97
C GLY A 123 4.94 1.12 14.90
N LEU A 124 4.06 1.39 13.92
CA LEU A 124 3.81 0.48 12.80
C LEU A 124 5.01 0.39 11.83
N VAL A 125 5.69 1.50 11.55
CA VAL A 125 6.94 1.52 10.76
C VAL A 125 7.98 0.57 11.38
N LEU A 126 8.19 0.70 12.71
CA LEU A 126 9.17 -0.11 13.44
C LEU A 126 8.74 -1.58 13.51
N MET A 127 7.46 -1.86 13.72
CA MET A 127 6.92 -3.23 13.69
C MET A 127 7.21 -3.90 12.33
N ALA A 128 6.95 -3.20 11.23
CA ALA A 128 7.23 -3.73 9.89
C ALA A 128 8.74 -3.95 9.68
N ASP A 129 9.60 -3.05 10.16
CA ASP A 129 11.05 -3.22 10.10
C ASP A 129 11.53 -4.43 10.90
N ILE A 130 10.99 -4.64 12.10
CA ILE A 130 11.33 -5.80 12.95
C ILE A 130 10.98 -7.11 12.24
N PHE A 131 9.78 -7.24 11.68
CA PHE A 131 9.38 -8.47 10.99
C PHE A 131 10.12 -8.68 9.68
N ALA A 132 10.24 -7.64 8.86
CA ALA A 132 10.79 -7.79 7.52
C ALA A 132 12.31 -7.74 7.49
N ASN A 133 12.97 -6.91 8.28
CA ASN A 133 14.42 -6.72 8.25
C ASN A 133 15.13 -7.39 9.43
N VAL A 134 14.76 -7.06 10.68
CA VAL A 134 15.49 -7.57 11.85
C VAL A 134 15.36 -9.09 11.95
N LEU A 135 14.15 -9.61 11.84
CA LEU A 135 13.89 -11.06 11.88
C LEU A 135 14.54 -11.82 10.72
N SER A 136 14.57 -11.22 9.53
CA SER A 136 15.20 -11.84 8.36
C SER A 136 16.72 -11.69 8.30
N GLY A 137 17.30 -10.78 9.09
CA GLY A 137 18.71 -10.41 9.01
C GLY A 137 19.06 -9.69 7.71
N SER A 138 18.17 -8.84 7.20
CA SER A 138 18.27 -8.14 5.91
C SER A 138 18.04 -6.65 6.09
N GLU A 139 18.49 -5.86 5.12
CA GLU A 139 18.15 -4.43 5.00
C GLU A 139 17.02 -4.16 4.01
N TRP A 140 16.62 -5.21 3.28
CA TRP A 140 15.46 -5.22 2.40
C TRP A 140 14.80 -6.59 2.44
N GLY A 141 13.75 -6.68 3.22
CA GLY A 141 13.05 -7.94 3.47
C GLY A 141 11.54 -7.82 3.38
N HIS A 142 10.92 -8.99 3.36
CA HIS A 142 9.47 -9.14 3.44
C HIS A 142 9.13 -10.20 4.46
N PHE A 143 7.97 -10.04 5.07
CA PHE A 143 7.44 -11.03 5.99
C PHE A 143 5.97 -11.29 5.67
N ILE A 144 5.58 -12.56 5.66
CA ILE A 144 4.20 -12.98 5.43
C ILE A 144 3.86 -14.04 6.47
N TRP A 145 2.70 -13.93 7.09
CA TRP A 145 2.12 -14.97 7.91
C TRP A 145 0.68 -15.23 7.50
N LEU A 146 0.23 -16.46 7.72
CA LEU A 146 -1.10 -16.92 7.38
C LEU A 146 -1.74 -17.56 8.61
N ILE A 147 -3.06 -17.36 8.75
CA ILE A 147 -3.87 -18.05 9.74
C ILE A 147 -4.94 -18.81 8.97
N ASN A 148 -5.10 -20.09 9.29
CA ASN A 148 -6.22 -20.89 8.82
C ASN A 148 -7.42 -20.70 9.76
N PRO A 149 -8.50 -20.02 9.35
CA PRO A 149 -9.68 -19.86 10.22
C PRO A 149 -10.32 -21.18 10.61
N GLU A 150 -10.17 -22.23 9.81
CA GLU A 150 -10.74 -23.56 10.09
C GLU A 150 -10.22 -24.17 11.40
N GLU A 151 -9.03 -23.74 11.88
CA GLU A 151 -8.48 -24.14 13.17
C GLU A 151 -9.24 -23.51 14.39
N PHE A 152 -10.08 -22.52 14.15
CA PHE A 152 -10.83 -21.79 15.17
C PHE A 152 -12.33 -22.03 15.07
N GLN A 153 -12.86 -22.10 13.85
CA GLN A 153 -14.28 -22.32 13.55
C GLN A 153 -14.44 -22.77 12.10
N PRO A 154 -15.53 -23.44 11.71
CA PRO A 154 -15.79 -23.80 10.32
C PRO A 154 -15.66 -22.57 9.38
N ILE A 155 -14.99 -22.74 8.24
CA ILE A 155 -14.71 -21.65 7.31
C ILE A 155 -15.98 -20.97 6.79
N ASP A 156 -17.06 -21.71 6.62
CA ASP A 156 -18.34 -21.16 6.17
C ASP A 156 -18.97 -20.26 7.24
N ASP A 157 -18.85 -20.59 8.52
CA ASP A 157 -19.31 -19.76 9.63
C ASP A 157 -18.46 -18.50 9.75
N PHE A 158 -17.14 -18.61 9.58
CA PHE A 158 -16.24 -17.45 9.50
C PHE A 158 -16.65 -16.51 8.38
N LYS A 159 -16.81 -17.02 7.15
CA LYS A 159 -17.20 -16.22 5.98
C LYS A 159 -18.57 -15.56 6.17
N LYS A 160 -19.53 -16.27 6.73
CA LYS A 160 -20.85 -15.72 7.05
C LYS A 160 -20.78 -14.58 8.06
N THR A 161 -19.94 -14.73 9.10
CA THR A 161 -19.71 -13.68 10.10
C THR A 161 -19.01 -12.46 9.48
N MET A 162 -18.02 -12.69 8.61
CA MET A 162 -17.38 -11.61 7.85
C MET A 162 -18.36 -10.86 6.95
N ASP A 163 -19.24 -11.57 6.23
CA ASP A 163 -20.27 -10.94 5.41
C ASP A 163 -21.20 -10.06 6.24
N ALA A 164 -21.64 -10.55 7.40
CA ALA A 164 -22.47 -9.76 8.32
C ALA A 164 -21.74 -8.51 8.83
N GLU A 165 -20.45 -8.61 9.13
CA GLU A 165 -19.65 -7.45 9.56
C GLU A 165 -19.48 -6.42 8.44
N LEU A 166 -19.21 -6.86 7.21
CA LEU A 166 -19.11 -5.97 6.06
C LEU A 166 -20.45 -5.28 5.75
N ASP A 167 -21.57 -6.01 5.85
CA ASP A 167 -22.91 -5.42 5.72
C ASP A 167 -23.16 -4.35 6.80
N ARG A 168 -22.79 -4.62 8.06
CA ARG A 168 -22.92 -3.69 9.19
C ARG A 168 -22.13 -2.40 8.91
N ILE A 169 -20.90 -2.51 8.39
CA ILE A 169 -20.06 -1.36 8.04
C ILE A 169 -20.73 -0.56 6.90
N LYS A 170 -21.20 -1.23 5.85
CA LYS A 170 -21.84 -0.59 4.69
C LYS A 170 -23.18 0.06 5.02
N ALA A 171 -23.89 -0.42 6.04
CA ALA A 171 -25.13 0.17 6.55
C ALA A 171 -24.90 1.47 7.35
N SER A 172 -23.65 1.89 7.60
CA SER A 172 -23.37 3.17 8.25
C SER A 172 -23.94 4.34 7.45
N LYS A 173 -24.58 5.29 8.14
CA LYS A 173 -25.12 6.50 7.50
C LYS A 173 -23.99 7.32 6.87
N PRO A 174 -24.00 7.55 5.55
CA PRO A 174 -22.96 8.34 4.91
C PRO A 174 -23.02 9.83 5.32
N LYS A 175 -21.87 10.49 5.30
CA LYS A 175 -21.81 11.95 5.46
C LYS A 175 -22.42 12.65 4.23
N PRO A 176 -22.87 13.93 4.37
CA PRO A 176 -23.30 14.73 3.23
C PRO A 176 -22.24 14.72 2.11
N GLY A 177 -22.66 14.44 0.88
CA GLY A 177 -21.76 14.36 -0.28
C GLY A 177 -21.04 13.01 -0.44
N VAL A 178 -21.28 12.04 0.43
CA VAL A 178 -20.77 10.65 0.30
C VAL A 178 -21.92 9.76 -0.17
N GLU A 179 -21.77 9.17 -1.32
CA GLU A 179 -22.81 8.32 -1.94
C GLU A 179 -22.84 6.90 -1.34
N GLU A 180 -21.68 6.31 -1.07
CA GLU A 180 -21.55 4.93 -0.60
C GLU A 180 -20.40 4.78 0.39
N ILE A 181 -20.59 3.90 1.38
CA ILE A 181 -19.55 3.48 2.32
C ILE A 181 -18.84 2.25 1.75
N PHE A 182 -17.52 2.32 1.69
CA PHE A 182 -16.68 1.22 1.24
C PHE A 182 -15.85 0.67 2.40
N TYR A 183 -15.66 -0.64 2.41
CA TYR A 183 -14.62 -1.25 3.24
C TYR A 183 -13.28 -1.31 2.48
N PRO A 184 -12.14 -1.45 3.17
CA PRO A 184 -10.83 -1.55 2.51
C PRO A 184 -10.76 -2.69 1.50
N GLY A 185 -10.25 -2.37 0.29
CA GLY A 185 -10.15 -3.30 -0.83
C GLY A 185 -11.34 -3.28 -1.80
N GLU A 186 -12.55 -2.93 -1.37
CA GLU A 186 -13.75 -3.01 -2.19
C GLU A 186 -13.67 -2.16 -3.47
N ARG A 187 -13.22 -0.89 -3.36
CA ARG A 187 -13.05 -0.02 -4.54
C ARG A 187 -12.07 -0.57 -5.55
N SER A 188 -10.93 -1.07 -5.06
CA SER A 188 -9.89 -1.65 -5.91
C SER A 188 -10.40 -2.90 -6.61
N GLN A 189 -11.13 -3.75 -5.91
CA GLN A 189 -11.73 -4.95 -6.47
C GLN A 189 -12.78 -4.62 -7.55
N ARG A 190 -13.67 -3.65 -7.29
CA ARG A 190 -14.66 -3.19 -8.28
C ARG A 190 -13.97 -2.64 -9.53
N ARG A 191 -12.93 -1.80 -9.34
CA ARG A 191 -12.16 -1.24 -10.46
C ARG A 191 -11.45 -2.34 -11.25
N MET A 192 -10.81 -3.28 -10.58
CA MET A 192 -10.14 -4.41 -11.23
C MET A 192 -11.12 -5.24 -12.06
N ASN A 193 -12.29 -5.58 -11.50
CA ASN A 193 -13.32 -6.34 -12.21
C ASN A 193 -13.82 -5.58 -13.44
N LYS A 194 -14.05 -4.27 -13.31
CA LYS A 194 -14.44 -3.41 -14.44
C LYS A 194 -13.39 -3.48 -15.57
N LEU A 195 -12.12 -3.21 -15.24
CA LEU A 195 -11.02 -3.22 -16.22
C LEU A 195 -10.82 -4.59 -16.87
N ARG A 196 -10.97 -5.67 -16.09
CA ARG A 196 -10.91 -7.04 -16.64
C ARG A 196 -12.04 -7.32 -17.62
N ASN A 197 -13.27 -6.89 -17.31
CA ASN A 197 -14.41 -7.07 -18.18
C ASN A 197 -14.31 -6.24 -19.45
N GLU A 198 -13.74 -5.04 -19.38
CA GLU A 198 -13.50 -4.17 -20.52
C GLU A 198 -12.28 -4.62 -21.35
N GLY A 199 -11.38 -5.41 -20.76
CA GLY A 199 -10.12 -5.82 -21.39
C GLY A 199 -9.14 -4.67 -21.60
N ILE A 200 -9.29 -3.56 -20.86
CA ILE A 200 -8.53 -2.33 -21.03
C ILE A 200 -7.74 -2.03 -19.75
N LEU A 201 -6.48 -1.63 -19.91
CA LEU A 201 -5.66 -1.08 -18.83
C LEU A 201 -5.33 0.39 -19.12
N PRO A 202 -5.96 1.36 -18.43
CA PRO A 202 -5.62 2.77 -18.62
C PRO A 202 -4.22 3.06 -18.07
N LEU A 203 -3.35 3.57 -18.93
CA LEU A 203 -2.01 4.02 -18.57
C LEU A 203 -1.89 5.52 -18.84
N GLY A 204 -1.31 6.26 -17.88
CA GLY A 204 -0.94 7.65 -18.11
C GLY A 204 0.26 7.78 -19.06
N ASP A 205 0.42 8.94 -19.69
CA ASP A 205 1.46 9.20 -20.70
C ASP A 205 2.88 8.87 -20.24
N THR A 206 3.21 9.18 -19.00
CA THR A 206 4.53 8.87 -18.42
C THR A 206 4.78 7.36 -18.35
N ALA A 207 3.79 6.59 -17.88
CA ALA A 207 3.89 5.13 -17.80
C ALA A 207 3.94 4.51 -19.21
N TRP A 208 3.15 5.05 -20.15
CA TRP A 208 3.18 4.62 -21.54
C TRP A 208 4.55 4.82 -22.19
N LYS A 209 5.15 6.03 -22.06
CA LYS A 209 6.51 6.31 -22.55
C LYS A 209 7.56 5.40 -21.94
N ALA A 210 7.49 5.16 -20.63
CA ALA A 210 8.41 4.22 -19.96
C ALA A 210 8.26 2.80 -20.50
N THR A 211 7.03 2.34 -20.75
CA THR A 211 6.74 1.03 -21.35
C THR A 211 7.33 0.93 -22.77
N GLN A 212 7.23 1.99 -23.58
CA GLN A 212 7.85 2.02 -24.91
C GLN A 212 9.38 1.86 -24.86
N ILE A 213 10.05 2.57 -23.95
CA ILE A 213 11.51 2.46 -23.76
C ILE A 213 11.90 1.03 -23.38
N VAL A 214 11.19 0.42 -22.41
CA VAL A 214 11.46 -0.97 -21.98
C VAL A 214 11.18 -1.96 -23.11
N SER A 215 10.07 -1.81 -23.82
CA SER A 215 9.71 -2.61 -24.99
C SER A 215 10.83 -2.63 -26.03
N GLN A 216 11.35 -1.46 -26.37
CA GLN A 216 12.46 -1.33 -27.33
C GLN A 216 13.75 -1.99 -26.80
N SER A 217 14.09 -1.76 -25.52
CA SER A 217 15.32 -2.30 -24.93
C SER A 217 15.33 -3.83 -24.83
N LEU A 218 14.15 -4.44 -24.64
CA LEU A 218 13.98 -5.88 -24.51
C LEU A 218 13.54 -6.57 -25.81
N ASN A 219 13.32 -5.81 -26.89
CA ASN A 219 12.77 -6.31 -28.15
C ASN A 219 11.45 -7.08 -27.98
N VAL A 220 10.54 -6.55 -27.14
CA VAL A 220 9.21 -7.10 -26.87
C VAL A 220 8.17 -6.21 -27.55
N ALA A 221 7.18 -6.80 -28.19
CA ALA A 221 6.11 -6.04 -28.85
C ALA A 221 5.29 -5.22 -27.84
N MET A 222 4.94 -3.99 -28.22
CA MET A 222 4.02 -3.16 -27.44
C MET A 222 2.60 -3.76 -27.47
N PRO A 223 1.83 -3.65 -26.36
CA PRO A 223 0.41 -3.98 -26.41
C PRO A 223 -0.34 -3.02 -27.35
N PRO A 224 -1.46 -3.46 -27.95
CA PRO A 224 -2.27 -2.59 -28.81
C PRO A 224 -2.84 -1.42 -28.01
N ILE A 225 -2.91 -0.25 -28.63
CA ILE A 225 -3.68 0.90 -28.11
C ILE A 225 -5.12 0.69 -28.56
N ILE A 226 -6.05 0.90 -27.62
CA ILE A 226 -7.49 0.95 -27.87
C ILE A 226 -7.91 2.41 -27.67
N ASP A 227 -8.37 3.05 -28.72
CA ASP A 227 -8.86 4.44 -28.74
C ASP A 227 -10.23 4.55 -28.07
#